data_ad244bccb1dc278aaffb36da510b0494
#
_entry.id   ad244bccb1dc278aaffb36da510b0494
#
_cell.length_a   1.000
_cell.length_b   1.000
_cell.length_c   1.000
_cell.angle_alpha   90.00
_cell.angle_beta   90.00
_cell.angle_gamma   90.00
#
_symmetry.space_group_name_H-M   'P 1'
#
loop_
_entity.id
_entity.type
_entity.pdbx_description
1 polymer ?
#
loop_
_entity_poly.entity_id
_entity_poly.type
_entity_poly.pdbx_seq_one_letter_code
_entity_poly.pdbx_strand_id
1 'polypeptide(L)'
;MPRYRLQVAYDGTAFHGWQRQIREDGSELRTVQSALQRAVFKAVREETPVTGASRTDAGVHAVGQVAAFTASRSIDVERMSMALTSRLPEDVQVTHADVVADDFDPIKDARSKCYRYDIACGRPPATWPPLFDRHVVFRTPFELEAAPMARAATRLLGEHDFAGLAQKHHGRDNTVRTIHACTVDRIASDRIRIEVVGSGFLYNMVRIIAGTLLEAGRGRIDEARIDEILATRDRRLAGQTLPPQGLCLRWIHYGDSVLPPGFPGRHPAHRSNEPRLRDSPS
;
A
#
# COMPACT_ATOMS: atom_id res chain seq x y z
N MET A 1 14.57 24.92 -9.79
CA MET A 1 15.32 24.04 -8.85
C MET A 1 14.98 22.61 -9.19
N PRO A 2 15.94 21.70 -9.36
CA PRO A 2 15.63 20.33 -9.72
C PRO A 2 14.79 19.64 -8.62
N ARG A 3 13.71 18.98 -9.07
CA ARG A 3 12.85 18.19 -8.23
C ARG A 3 13.16 16.71 -8.44
N TYR A 4 13.35 16.01 -7.34
CA TYR A 4 13.76 14.61 -7.33
C TYR A 4 12.63 13.73 -6.82
N ARG A 5 12.41 12.61 -7.51
CA ARG A 5 11.55 11.53 -7.08
C ARG A 5 12.41 10.36 -6.62
N LEU A 6 12.07 9.80 -5.49
CA LEU A 6 12.74 8.65 -4.88
C LEU A 6 11.76 7.49 -4.78
N GLN A 7 12.21 6.30 -5.10
CA GLN A 7 11.54 5.06 -4.69
C GLN A 7 12.22 4.54 -3.43
N VAL A 8 11.41 4.25 -2.40
CA VAL A 8 11.90 3.92 -1.06
C VAL A 8 11.31 2.58 -0.61
N ALA A 9 12.19 1.66 -0.18
CA ALA A 9 11.82 0.42 0.48
C ALA A 9 12.16 0.49 1.96
N TYR A 10 11.33 -0.11 2.82
CA TYR A 10 11.60 -0.19 4.25
C TYR A 10 10.91 -1.37 4.93
N ASP A 11 11.60 -1.94 5.92
CA ASP A 11 11.00 -2.77 6.96
C ASP A 11 10.37 -1.84 8.01
N GLY A 12 9.03 -1.85 8.08
CA GLY A 12 8.26 -0.97 8.97
C GLY A 12 8.27 -1.39 10.43
N THR A 13 8.78 -2.56 10.77
CA THR A 13 8.65 -3.21 12.10
C THR A 13 9.03 -2.28 13.25
N ALA A 14 10.14 -1.54 13.11
CA ALA A 14 10.64 -0.65 14.15
C ALA A 14 10.23 0.82 13.97
N PHE A 15 9.34 1.13 12.98
CA PHE A 15 8.89 2.49 12.71
C PHE A 15 7.49 2.76 13.24
N HIS A 16 7.27 4.00 13.71
CA HIS A 16 5.94 4.54 14.04
C HIS A 16 5.19 5.03 12.79
N GLY A 17 5.43 4.36 11.64
CA GLY A 17 4.86 4.67 10.35
C GLY A 17 5.72 5.62 9.52
N TRP A 18 5.12 6.07 8.41
CA TRP A 18 5.79 6.99 7.48
C TRP A 18 5.94 8.40 8.05
N GLN A 19 4.82 9.01 8.47
CA GLN A 19 4.72 10.44 8.74
C GLN A 19 5.52 10.87 9.96
N ARG A 20 6.31 11.93 9.84
CA ARG A 20 7.03 12.56 10.95
C ARG A 20 6.05 12.98 12.07
N GLN A 21 6.39 12.63 13.29
CA GLN A 21 5.60 12.91 14.48
C GLN A 21 6.52 13.34 15.61
N ILE A 22 6.09 14.38 16.35
CA ILE A 22 6.75 14.90 17.54
C ILE A 22 5.79 14.67 18.71
N ARG A 23 6.29 14.12 19.81
CA ARG A 23 5.53 13.93 21.04
C ARG A 23 5.35 15.27 21.77
N GLU A 24 4.46 15.28 22.73
CA GLU A 24 4.22 16.45 23.59
C GLU A 24 5.46 16.89 24.36
N ASP A 25 6.36 15.97 24.71
CA ASP A 25 7.64 16.23 25.35
C ASP A 25 8.73 16.77 24.40
N GLY A 26 8.39 17.02 23.12
CA GLY A 26 9.30 17.48 22.09
C GLY A 26 10.16 16.38 21.47
N SER A 27 10.11 15.14 21.95
CA SER A 27 10.86 14.02 21.36
C SER A 27 10.27 13.58 20.01
N GLU A 28 11.13 13.26 19.05
CA GLU A 28 10.71 12.80 17.74
C GLU A 28 10.53 11.27 17.73
N LEU A 29 9.38 10.81 17.22
CA LEU A 29 9.17 9.38 16.99
C LEU A 29 10.04 8.90 15.83
N ARG A 30 10.50 7.64 15.91
CA ARG A 30 11.22 7.01 14.80
C ARG A 30 10.26 6.74 13.64
N THR A 31 10.33 7.57 12.60
CA THR A 31 9.49 7.49 11.40
C THR A 31 10.36 7.43 10.14
N VAL A 32 9.84 6.83 9.06
CA VAL A 32 10.59 6.71 7.80
C VAL A 32 10.87 8.08 7.19
N GLN A 33 9.88 9.00 7.22
CA GLN A 33 10.03 10.35 6.70
C GLN A 33 11.15 11.12 7.42
N SER A 34 11.23 11.01 8.76
CA SER A 34 12.29 11.65 9.52
C SER A 34 13.69 11.10 9.19
N ALA A 35 13.79 9.78 9.02
CA ALA A 35 15.05 9.14 8.63
C ALA A 35 15.49 9.62 7.24
N LEU A 36 14.54 9.62 6.27
CA LEU A 36 14.81 10.05 4.90
C LEU A 36 15.15 11.55 4.83
N GLN A 37 14.45 12.40 5.56
CA GLN A 37 14.70 13.84 5.61
C GLN A 37 16.10 14.15 6.13
N ARG A 38 16.53 13.45 7.19
CA ARG A 38 17.91 13.55 7.71
C ARG A 38 18.96 13.09 6.70
N ALA A 39 18.69 12.00 5.95
CA ALA A 39 19.60 11.52 4.92
C ALA A 39 19.71 12.50 3.75
N VAL A 40 18.58 13.07 3.31
CA VAL A 40 18.53 14.13 2.29
C VAL A 40 19.32 15.35 2.75
N PHE A 41 19.07 15.88 3.97
CA PHE A 41 19.83 17.00 4.52
C PHE A 41 21.36 16.75 4.51
N LYS A 42 21.80 15.56 4.93
CA LYS A 42 23.24 15.20 4.91
C LYS A 42 23.81 15.13 3.49
N ALA A 43 23.00 14.79 2.49
CA ALA A 43 23.43 14.67 1.10
C ALA A 43 23.48 16.04 0.40
N VAL A 44 22.41 16.86 0.55
CA VAL A 44 22.27 18.12 -0.18
C VAL A 44 22.79 19.33 0.60
N ARG A 45 22.97 19.22 1.93
CA ARG A 45 23.43 20.26 2.85
C ARG A 45 22.48 21.47 2.92
N GLU A 46 21.20 21.22 2.69
CA GLU A 46 20.13 22.21 2.88
C GLU A 46 18.89 21.54 3.49
N GLU A 47 18.12 22.31 4.25
CA GLU A 47 16.85 21.83 4.76
C GLU A 47 15.81 21.90 3.64
N THR A 48 15.28 20.75 3.30
CA THR A 48 14.22 20.62 2.30
C THR A 48 13.16 19.62 2.76
N PRO A 49 11.87 19.94 2.59
CA PRO A 49 10.80 19.03 2.96
C PRO A 49 10.79 17.82 2.03
N VAL A 50 10.63 16.62 2.62
CA VAL A 50 10.42 15.38 1.88
C VAL A 50 8.94 15.01 1.97
N THR A 51 8.26 14.95 0.82
CA THR A 51 6.85 14.60 0.72
C THR A 51 6.70 13.16 0.24
N GLY A 52 6.01 12.31 1.03
CA GLY A 52 5.71 10.93 0.63
C GLY A 52 4.35 10.80 -0.02
N ALA A 53 4.24 9.92 -1.00
CA ALA A 53 3.01 9.69 -1.79
C ALA A 53 1.92 8.97 -1.00
N SER A 54 2.28 8.12 -0.04
CA SER A 54 1.32 7.36 0.75
C SER A 54 1.77 7.28 2.21
N ARG A 55 0.85 7.56 3.15
CA ARG A 55 1.11 7.30 4.56
C ARG A 55 0.93 5.82 4.83
N THR A 56 1.90 5.22 5.51
CA THR A 56 1.80 3.88 6.07
C THR A 56 1.76 3.98 7.59
N ASP A 57 0.99 3.09 8.22
CA ASP A 57 0.85 3.03 9.68
C ASP A 57 2.09 2.43 10.34
N ALA A 58 2.17 2.52 11.67
CA ALA A 58 3.22 1.86 12.45
C ALA A 58 3.26 0.35 12.14
N GLY A 59 4.45 -0.18 11.90
CA GLY A 59 4.68 -1.58 11.58
C GLY A 59 4.36 -2.00 10.14
N VAL A 60 3.90 -1.10 9.28
CA VAL A 60 3.59 -1.39 7.86
C VAL A 60 4.85 -1.20 7.01
N HIS A 61 5.11 -2.15 6.10
CA HIS A 61 6.26 -2.17 5.21
C HIS A 61 6.00 -1.48 3.87
N ALA A 62 7.05 -1.22 3.12
CA ALA A 62 6.97 -0.84 1.72
C ALA A 62 8.18 -1.35 0.93
N VAL A 63 7.95 -1.69 -0.34
CA VAL A 63 9.02 -1.91 -1.33
C VAL A 63 8.93 -0.91 -2.48
N GLY A 64 7.89 -0.10 -2.53
CA GLY A 64 7.65 0.87 -3.60
C GLY A 64 6.95 2.15 -3.12
N GLN A 65 7.31 2.65 -1.93
CA GLN A 65 6.94 4.01 -1.51
C GLN A 65 7.61 5.03 -2.42
N VAL A 66 6.91 6.10 -2.74
CA VAL A 66 7.48 7.22 -3.49
C VAL A 66 7.56 8.45 -2.60
N ALA A 67 8.69 9.14 -2.67
CA ALA A 67 8.90 10.42 -2.01
C ALA A 67 9.48 11.43 -2.98
N ALA A 68 9.24 12.72 -2.77
CA ALA A 68 9.82 13.79 -3.57
C ALA A 68 10.39 14.91 -2.68
N PHE A 69 11.45 15.54 -3.18
CA PHE A 69 12.02 16.75 -2.60
C PHE A 69 12.61 17.64 -3.70
N THR A 70 12.84 18.91 -3.39
CA THR A 70 13.50 19.86 -4.29
C THR A 70 14.82 20.30 -3.67
N ALA A 71 15.88 20.41 -4.47
CA ALA A 71 17.17 20.88 -3.99
C ALA A 71 17.64 22.10 -4.81
N SER A 72 18.38 23.02 -4.18
CA SER A 72 18.94 24.18 -4.85
C SER A 72 20.06 23.80 -5.83
N ARG A 73 20.77 22.72 -5.55
CA ARG A 73 21.89 22.20 -6.36
C ARG A 73 21.45 20.95 -7.12
N SER A 74 21.97 20.83 -8.34
CA SER A 74 21.84 19.60 -9.10
C SER A 74 22.71 18.51 -8.48
N ILE A 75 22.12 17.32 -8.31
CA ILE A 75 22.76 16.13 -7.77
C ILE A 75 22.73 15.06 -8.85
N ASP A 76 23.82 14.34 -9.00
CA ASP A 76 23.91 13.19 -9.89
C ASP A 76 22.94 12.09 -9.42
N VAL A 77 21.88 11.87 -10.20
CA VAL A 77 20.82 10.90 -9.88
C VAL A 77 21.30 9.45 -9.88
N GLU A 78 22.33 9.14 -10.70
CA GLU A 78 22.89 7.79 -10.76
C GLU A 78 23.53 7.39 -9.42
N ARG A 79 24.09 8.35 -8.70
CA ARG A 79 24.69 8.15 -7.38
C ARG A 79 23.76 8.40 -6.21
N MET A 80 22.60 9.05 -6.46
CA MET A 80 21.69 9.50 -5.38
C MET A 80 21.16 8.35 -4.53
N SER A 81 20.73 7.27 -5.14
CA SER A 81 20.20 6.09 -4.41
C SER A 81 21.24 5.54 -3.43
N MET A 82 22.47 5.36 -3.87
CA MET A 82 23.57 4.89 -3.02
C MET A 82 23.95 5.93 -1.95
N ALA A 83 24.04 7.19 -2.34
CA ALA A 83 24.40 8.29 -1.44
C ALA A 83 23.38 8.48 -0.31
N LEU A 84 22.08 8.33 -0.61
CA LEU A 84 21.03 8.42 0.42
C LEU A 84 21.01 7.14 1.27
N THR A 85 21.07 5.96 0.65
CA THR A 85 21.02 4.68 1.38
C THR A 85 22.17 4.56 2.38
N SER A 86 23.40 5.00 2.04
CA SER A 86 24.54 4.97 2.97
C SER A 86 24.36 5.88 4.20
N ARG A 87 23.34 6.74 4.23
CA ARG A 87 23.02 7.67 5.33
C ARG A 87 21.75 7.30 6.07
N LEU A 88 21.05 6.28 5.56
CA LEU A 88 19.84 5.73 6.17
C LEU A 88 20.17 4.61 7.15
N PRO A 89 19.27 4.28 8.09
CA PRO A 89 19.38 3.06 8.87
C PRO A 89 19.17 1.84 7.95
N GLU A 90 19.65 0.67 8.38
CA GLU A 90 19.66 -0.58 7.59
C GLU A 90 18.28 -1.08 7.15
N ASP A 91 17.25 -0.67 7.85
CA ASP A 91 15.84 -1.00 7.56
C ASP A 91 15.15 -0.02 6.60
N VAL A 92 15.91 0.91 5.97
CA VAL A 92 15.40 1.83 4.92
C VAL A 92 16.40 1.92 3.77
N GLN A 93 15.91 1.82 2.55
CA GLN A 93 16.72 1.90 1.34
C GLN A 93 16.04 2.77 0.28
N VAL A 94 16.80 3.61 -0.42
CA VAL A 94 16.38 4.26 -1.67
C VAL A 94 16.79 3.34 -2.82
N THR A 95 15.80 2.76 -3.49
CA THR A 95 16.02 1.78 -4.57
C THR A 95 16.17 2.43 -5.94
N HIS A 96 15.60 3.61 -6.12
CA HIS A 96 15.67 4.39 -7.36
C HIS A 96 15.55 5.88 -7.09
N ALA A 97 16.15 6.70 -7.94
CA ALA A 97 16.02 8.15 -7.94
C ALA A 97 16.00 8.67 -9.38
N ASP A 98 15.18 9.67 -9.65
CA ASP A 98 15.15 10.37 -10.93
C ASP A 98 14.78 11.86 -10.75
N VAL A 99 15.03 12.67 -11.79
CA VAL A 99 14.56 14.05 -11.89
C VAL A 99 13.18 14.03 -12.51
N VAL A 100 12.27 14.80 -11.96
CA VAL A 100 10.89 14.94 -12.45
C VAL A 100 10.57 16.41 -12.71
N ALA A 101 9.40 16.68 -13.28
CA ALA A 101 8.90 18.05 -13.48
C ALA A 101 8.85 18.81 -12.14
N ASP A 102 9.11 20.11 -12.17
CA ASP A 102 9.21 20.95 -10.97
C ASP A 102 7.91 20.98 -10.16
N ASP A 103 6.76 20.80 -10.83
CA ASP A 103 5.40 20.75 -10.26
C ASP A 103 4.95 19.35 -9.84
N PHE A 104 5.76 18.31 -10.04
CA PHE A 104 5.41 16.93 -9.65
C PHE A 104 5.00 16.85 -8.18
N ASP A 105 3.78 16.36 -7.95
CA ASP A 105 3.24 16.09 -6.60
C ASP A 105 3.07 14.58 -6.41
N PRO A 106 3.86 13.94 -5.52
CA PRO A 106 3.80 12.50 -5.35
C PRO A 106 2.43 11.98 -4.86
N ILE A 107 1.58 12.84 -4.30
CA ILE A 107 0.24 12.46 -3.83
C ILE A 107 -0.79 12.63 -4.92
N LYS A 108 -0.82 13.81 -5.58
CA LYS A 108 -1.87 14.20 -6.54
C LYS A 108 -1.71 13.53 -7.89
N ASP A 109 -0.46 13.34 -8.34
CA ASP A 109 -0.18 12.73 -9.65
C ASP A 109 -0.26 11.20 -9.62
N ALA A 110 -0.38 10.60 -8.42
CA ALA A 110 -0.55 9.16 -8.28
C ALA A 110 -1.90 8.70 -8.85
N ARG A 111 -1.88 7.84 -9.86
CA ARG A 111 -3.07 7.23 -10.47
C ARG A 111 -3.63 6.09 -9.66
N SER A 112 -2.75 5.25 -9.13
CA SER A 112 -3.13 4.13 -8.28
C SER A 112 -2.00 3.71 -7.36
N LYS A 113 -2.37 2.93 -6.33
CA LYS A 113 -1.46 2.35 -5.34
C LYS A 113 -1.82 0.90 -5.14
N CYS A 114 -0.82 0.05 -4.99
CA CYS A 114 -1.00 -1.37 -4.68
C CYS A 114 -0.49 -1.67 -3.28
N TYR A 115 -1.33 -2.31 -2.51
CA TYR A 115 -0.96 -2.93 -1.23
C TYR A 115 -1.10 -4.43 -1.32
N ARG A 116 -0.15 -5.14 -0.69
CA ARG A 116 -0.18 -6.57 -0.49
C ARG A 116 -0.34 -6.89 0.98
N TYR A 117 -1.18 -7.88 1.28
CA TYR A 117 -1.30 -8.43 2.61
C TYR A 117 -1.04 -9.94 2.56
N ASP A 118 -0.01 -10.41 3.27
CA ASP A 118 0.37 -11.83 3.31
C ASP A 118 -0.11 -12.47 4.62
N ILE A 119 -0.79 -13.63 4.50
CA ILE A 119 -1.35 -14.40 5.61
C ILE A 119 -0.74 -15.81 5.60
N ALA A 120 -0.12 -16.21 6.70
CA ALA A 120 0.17 -17.62 6.98
C ALA A 120 -1.02 -18.23 7.73
N CYS A 121 -1.59 -19.33 7.22
CA CYS A 121 -2.81 -19.93 7.72
C CYS A 121 -2.65 -21.42 7.95
N GLY A 122 -3.38 -21.97 8.98
CA GLY A 122 -3.42 -23.38 9.30
C GLY A 122 -2.88 -23.68 10.71
N ARG A 123 -2.91 -24.97 11.09
CA ARG A 123 -2.56 -25.45 12.44
C ARG A 123 -1.07 -25.85 12.55
N PRO A 124 -0.43 -25.58 13.70
CA PRO A 124 0.88 -26.17 14.00
C PRO A 124 0.83 -27.72 13.98
N PRO A 125 1.97 -28.42 13.67
CA PRO A 125 3.31 -27.86 13.42
C PRO A 125 3.54 -27.41 11.99
N ALA A 126 2.67 -27.76 11.02
CA ALA A 126 2.88 -27.50 9.60
C ALA A 126 2.91 -26.00 9.26
N THR A 127 2.42 -25.16 10.14
CA THR A 127 2.19 -23.73 9.88
C THR A 127 2.77 -22.80 10.94
N TRP A 128 3.86 -23.20 11.61
CA TRP A 128 4.65 -22.21 12.32
C TRP A 128 5.09 -21.14 11.32
N PRO A 129 4.88 -19.83 11.63
CA PRO A 129 5.44 -18.82 10.75
C PRO A 129 6.92 -19.14 10.66
N PRO A 130 7.48 -19.18 9.44
CA PRO A 130 8.91 -19.32 9.29
C PRO A 130 9.56 -18.27 10.19
N LEU A 131 10.50 -18.66 11.00
CA LEU A 131 11.15 -17.77 11.97
C LEU A 131 11.63 -16.45 11.30
N PHE A 132 12.03 -16.54 10.04
CA PHE A 132 12.54 -15.41 9.25
C PHE A 132 11.45 -14.49 8.70
N ASP A 133 10.22 -14.98 8.46
CA ASP A 133 9.11 -14.19 7.89
C ASP A 133 8.18 -13.60 8.96
N ARG A 134 8.41 -13.85 10.25
CA ARG A 134 7.50 -13.47 11.34
C ARG A 134 7.14 -11.97 11.39
N HIS A 135 8.00 -11.13 10.82
CA HIS A 135 7.82 -9.68 10.82
C HIS A 135 7.11 -9.16 9.55
N VAL A 136 6.98 -9.99 8.50
CA VAL A 136 6.44 -9.57 7.19
C VAL A 136 5.21 -10.37 6.78
N VAL A 137 4.66 -11.19 7.69
CA VAL A 137 3.46 -11.99 7.45
C VAL A 137 2.57 -12.02 8.69
N PHE A 138 1.27 -11.89 8.51
CA PHE A 138 0.30 -12.15 9.57
C PHE A 138 0.01 -13.65 9.68
N ARG A 139 -0.03 -14.18 10.89
CA ARG A 139 -0.35 -15.59 11.13
C ARG A 139 -1.72 -15.75 11.74
N THR A 140 -2.47 -16.74 11.23
CA THR A 140 -3.72 -17.23 11.83
C THR A 140 -3.69 -18.76 12.00
N PRO A 141 -4.22 -19.31 13.10
CA PRO A 141 -4.33 -20.76 13.27
C PRO A 141 -5.48 -21.38 12.45
N PHE A 142 -6.28 -20.58 11.78
CA PHE A 142 -7.40 -21.04 10.98
C PHE A 142 -6.91 -21.49 9.61
N GLU A 143 -7.51 -22.57 9.11
CA GLU A 143 -7.44 -22.91 7.70
C GLU A 143 -8.32 -21.94 6.92
N LEU A 144 -7.83 -21.50 5.77
CA LEU A 144 -8.52 -20.54 4.93
C LEU A 144 -8.68 -21.10 3.52
N GLU A 145 -9.86 -20.93 2.95
CA GLU A 145 -10.12 -21.25 1.56
C GLU A 145 -9.97 -20.01 0.69
N ALA A 146 -9.04 -20.05 -0.28
CA ALA A 146 -8.76 -18.90 -1.14
C ALA A 146 -9.92 -18.60 -2.11
N ALA A 147 -10.67 -19.61 -2.56
CA ALA A 147 -11.75 -19.43 -3.52
C ALA A 147 -12.91 -18.56 -2.99
N PRO A 148 -13.48 -18.78 -1.77
CA PRO A 148 -14.46 -17.88 -1.19
C PRO A 148 -13.90 -16.46 -0.97
N MET A 149 -12.63 -16.32 -0.54
CA MET A 149 -11.99 -15.02 -0.40
C MET A 149 -11.93 -14.28 -1.73
N ALA A 150 -11.54 -14.97 -2.81
CA ALA A 150 -11.45 -14.38 -4.15
C ALA A 150 -12.83 -13.93 -4.68
N ARG A 151 -13.89 -14.73 -4.46
CA ARG A 151 -15.27 -14.32 -4.82
C ARG A 151 -15.70 -13.09 -4.04
N ALA A 152 -15.50 -13.08 -2.72
CA ALA A 152 -15.80 -11.91 -1.88
C ALA A 152 -15.02 -10.66 -2.34
N ALA A 153 -13.75 -10.81 -2.74
CA ALA A 153 -12.91 -9.72 -3.22
C ALA A 153 -13.47 -9.06 -4.49
N THR A 154 -14.18 -9.80 -5.37
CA THR A 154 -14.79 -9.21 -6.57
C THR A 154 -15.86 -8.17 -6.26
N ARG A 155 -16.53 -8.27 -5.09
CA ARG A 155 -17.58 -7.32 -4.68
C ARG A 155 -17.01 -5.96 -4.27
N LEU A 156 -15.70 -5.86 -4.03
CA LEU A 156 -15.02 -4.61 -3.69
C LEU A 156 -14.62 -3.78 -4.91
N LEU A 157 -14.70 -4.35 -6.12
CA LEU A 157 -14.27 -3.68 -7.35
C LEU A 157 -15.20 -2.52 -7.71
N GLY A 158 -14.61 -1.44 -8.24
CA GLY A 158 -15.34 -0.25 -8.64
C GLY A 158 -15.30 0.86 -7.59
N GLU A 159 -16.14 1.86 -7.80
CA GLU A 159 -16.28 3.01 -6.91
C GLU A 159 -17.38 2.73 -5.87
N HIS A 160 -17.00 2.81 -4.59
CA HIS A 160 -17.90 2.60 -3.45
C HIS A 160 -17.57 3.55 -2.30
N ASP A 161 -18.52 3.74 -1.41
CA ASP A 161 -18.27 4.34 -0.10
C ASP A 161 -17.73 3.28 0.87
N PHE A 162 -16.44 3.35 1.13
CA PHE A 162 -15.71 2.40 1.98
C PHE A 162 -15.73 2.75 3.48
N ALA A 163 -16.66 3.58 3.96
CA ALA A 163 -16.75 3.91 5.38
C ALA A 163 -16.89 2.67 6.28
N GLY A 164 -17.64 1.64 5.84
CA GLY A 164 -17.78 0.36 6.56
C GLY A 164 -16.50 -0.49 6.61
N LEU A 165 -15.55 -0.22 5.71
CA LEU A 165 -14.25 -0.90 5.62
C LEU A 165 -13.08 0.03 6.03
N ALA A 166 -13.36 1.09 6.77
CA ALA A 166 -12.36 2.01 7.30
C ALA A 166 -12.50 2.15 8.82
N GLN A 167 -11.44 2.60 9.48
CA GLN A 167 -11.52 2.95 10.89
C GLN A 167 -12.27 4.28 11.04
N LYS A 168 -13.16 4.38 12.04
CA LYS A 168 -13.85 5.63 12.38
C LYS A 168 -12.84 6.71 12.82
N HIS A 169 -13.23 7.97 12.69
CA HIS A 169 -12.43 9.15 13.08
C HIS A 169 -11.11 9.29 12.32
N HIS A 170 -11.08 8.95 11.03
CA HIS A 170 -9.90 9.09 10.17
C HIS A 170 -9.67 10.54 9.65
N GLY A 171 -10.50 11.51 10.07
CA GLY A 171 -10.35 12.94 9.72
C GLY A 171 -10.56 13.26 8.23
N ARG A 172 -11.28 12.42 7.50
CA ARG A 172 -11.64 12.64 6.09
C ARG A 172 -13.14 12.61 5.93
N ASP A 173 -13.70 13.67 5.32
CA ASP A 173 -15.14 13.78 5.03
C ASP A 173 -15.55 12.87 3.87
N ASN A 174 -14.67 12.67 2.87
CA ASN A 174 -14.93 11.82 1.73
C ASN A 174 -14.35 10.42 1.92
N THR A 175 -15.24 9.41 1.97
CA THR A 175 -14.92 7.98 2.12
C THR A 175 -15.09 7.17 0.84
N VAL A 176 -15.47 7.82 -0.27
CA VAL A 176 -15.59 7.18 -1.59
C VAL A 176 -14.19 6.92 -2.16
N ARG A 177 -13.95 5.69 -2.60
CA ARG A 177 -12.71 5.26 -3.25
C ARG A 177 -13.04 4.33 -4.41
N THR A 178 -12.08 4.18 -5.32
CA THR A 178 -12.18 3.22 -6.41
C THR A 178 -11.15 2.12 -6.21
N ILE A 179 -11.60 0.86 -6.14
CA ILE A 179 -10.73 -0.32 -6.18
C ILE A 179 -10.67 -0.82 -7.63
N HIS A 180 -9.49 -0.79 -8.22
CA HIS A 180 -9.24 -1.19 -9.60
C HIS A 180 -8.99 -2.70 -9.75
N ALA A 181 -8.41 -3.32 -8.71
CA ALA A 181 -8.18 -4.75 -8.63
C ALA A 181 -8.12 -5.19 -7.16
N CYS A 182 -8.65 -6.39 -6.89
CA CYS A 182 -8.47 -7.08 -5.61
C CYS A 182 -8.32 -8.57 -5.90
N THR A 183 -7.11 -9.10 -5.72
CA THR A 183 -6.81 -10.52 -5.99
C THR A 183 -6.53 -11.25 -4.69
N VAL A 184 -6.83 -12.55 -4.70
CA VAL A 184 -6.52 -13.46 -3.59
C VAL A 184 -5.93 -14.73 -4.18
N ASP A 185 -4.68 -15.00 -3.84
CA ASP A 185 -3.93 -16.12 -4.38
C ASP A 185 -3.36 -16.99 -3.26
N ARG A 186 -3.51 -18.33 -3.40
CA ARG A 186 -2.77 -19.27 -2.57
C ARG A 186 -1.38 -19.45 -3.17
N ILE A 187 -0.38 -18.83 -2.54
CA ILE A 187 1.01 -18.82 -3.05
C ILE A 187 1.88 -19.95 -2.47
N ALA A 188 1.39 -20.62 -1.41
CA ALA A 188 1.96 -21.85 -0.85
C ALA A 188 0.85 -22.60 -0.09
N SER A 189 1.12 -23.84 0.32
CA SER A 189 0.14 -24.67 1.06
C SER A 189 -0.42 -23.96 2.29
N ASP A 190 0.42 -23.18 2.99
CA ASP A 190 0.10 -22.43 4.21
C ASP A 190 0.05 -20.91 4.01
N ARG A 191 0.11 -20.41 2.75
CA ARG A 191 0.27 -18.98 2.49
C ARG A 191 -0.77 -18.45 1.50
N ILE A 192 -1.48 -17.42 1.92
CA ILE A 192 -2.41 -16.65 1.08
C ILE A 192 -1.89 -15.23 0.95
N ARG A 193 -1.98 -14.70 -0.27
CA ARG A 193 -1.68 -13.32 -0.63
C ARG A 193 -2.93 -12.61 -1.09
N ILE A 194 -3.15 -11.41 -0.57
CA ILE A 194 -4.18 -10.48 -1.02
C ILE A 194 -3.46 -9.27 -1.62
N GLU A 195 -3.78 -8.88 -2.85
CA GLU A 195 -3.31 -7.62 -3.43
C GLU A 195 -4.51 -6.73 -3.75
N VAL A 196 -4.44 -5.47 -3.31
CA VAL A 196 -5.50 -4.47 -3.52
C VAL A 196 -4.91 -3.27 -4.23
N VAL A 197 -5.46 -2.93 -5.39
CA VAL A 197 -5.09 -1.76 -6.18
C VAL A 197 -6.25 -0.78 -6.17
N GLY A 198 -5.99 0.48 -5.81
CA GLY A 198 -7.03 1.51 -5.78
C GLY A 198 -6.48 2.91 -5.98
N SER A 199 -7.37 3.86 -6.23
CA SER A 199 -7.06 5.29 -6.38
C SER A 199 -6.48 5.91 -5.10
N GLY A 200 -6.78 5.31 -3.94
CA GLY A 200 -6.34 5.70 -2.61
C GLY A 200 -7.03 4.87 -1.55
N PHE A 201 -6.54 4.94 -0.33
CA PHE A 201 -7.07 4.15 0.78
C PHE A 201 -7.36 5.02 2.00
N LEU A 202 -8.38 4.63 2.75
CA LEU A 202 -8.71 5.20 4.05
C LEU A 202 -7.85 4.57 5.14
N TYR A 203 -7.86 5.16 6.32
CA TYR A 203 -7.11 4.67 7.46
C TYR A 203 -7.53 3.23 7.81
N ASN A 204 -6.54 2.34 7.89
CA ASN A 204 -6.69 0.90 8.12
C ASN A 204 -7.52 0.12 7.06
N MET A 205 -7.94 0.74 5.96
CA MET A 205 -8.85 0.14 4.98
C MET A 205 -8.36 -1.21 4.45
N VAL A 206 -7.13 -1.31 3.98
CA VAL A 206 -6.60 -2.57 3.43
C VAL A 206 -6.49 -3.66 4.49
N ARG A 207 -6.15 -3.33 5.73
CA ARG A 207 -6.09 -4.27 6.85
C ARG A 207 -7.49 -4.78 7.26
N ILE A 208 -8.51 -3.94 7.14
CA ILE A 208 -9.92 -4.31 7.38
C ILE A 208 -10.44 -5.16 6.22
N ILE A 209 -10.13 -4.81 4.97
CA ILE A 209 -10.43 -5.64 3.80
C ILE A 209 -9.81 -7.03 3.99
N ALA A 210 -8.53 -7.12 4.33
CA ALA A 210 -7.87 -8.40 4.56
C ALA A 210 -8.52 -9.21 5.67
N GLY A 211 -8.95 -8.57 6.78
CA GLY A 211 -9.67 -9.23 7.86
C GLY A 211 -11.09 -9.68 7.45
N THR A 212 -11.75 -8.92 6.61
CA THR A 212 -13.07 -9.28 6.09
C THR A 212 -12.98 -10.47 5.13
N LEU A 213 -12.00 -10.44 4.22
CA LEU A 213 -11.73 -11.57 3.32
C LEU A 213 -11.28 -12.83 4.07
N LEU A 214 -10.54 -12.67 5.18
CA LEU A 214 -10.19 -13.79 6.06
C LEU A 214 -11.44 -14.48 6.61
N GLU A 215 -12.47 -13.73 7.06
CA GLU A 215 -13.73 -14.33 7.53
C GLU A 215 -14.48 -15.03 6.38
N ALA A 216 -14.38 -14.55 5.12
CA ALA A 216 -14.89 -15.28 3.96
C ALA A 216 -14.13 -16.59 3.74
N GLY A 217 -12.80 -16.60 3.88
CA GLY A 217 -11.96 -17.80 3.79
C GLY A 217 -12.25 -18.85 4.87
N ARG A 218 -12.82 -18.43 6.00
CA ARG A 218 -13.31 -19.29 7.09
C ARG A 218 -14.74 -19.77 6.88
N GLY A 219 -15.42 -19.33 5.81
CA GLY A 219 -16.83 -19.64 5.57
C GLY A 219 -17.80 -18.96 6.53
N ARG A 220 -17.40 -17.86 7.19
CA ARG A 220 -18.26 -17.14 8.15
C ARG A 220 -19.06 -16.03 7.51
N ILE A 221 -18.61 -15.52 6.36
CA ILE A 221 -19.31 -14.53 5.55
C ILE A 221 -19.21 -14.93 4.09
N ASP A 222 -20.11 -14.41 3.30
CA ASP A 222 -20.19 -14.59 1.86
C ASP A 222 -20.15 -13.26 1.11
N GLU A 223 -20.34 -13.29 -0.19
CA GLU A 223 -20.39 -12.13 -1.07
C GLU A 223 -21.50 -11.14 -0.67
N ALA A 224 -22.66 -11.65 -0.23
CA ALA A 224 -23.80 -10.82 0.19
C ALA A 224 -23.46 -9.96 1.42
N ARG A 225 -22.62 -10.48 2.33
CA ARG A 225 -22.13 -9.69 3.47
C ARG A 225 -21.26 -8.53 3.03
N ILE A 226 -20.43 -8.70 2.00
CA ILE A 226 -19.63 -7.59 1.45
C ILE A 226 -20.55 -6.50 0.89
N ASP A 227 -21.56 -6.89 0.12
CA ASP A 227 -22.56 -5.96 -0.41
C ASP A 227 -23.30 -5.21 0.71
N GLU A 228 -23.67 -5.90 1.78
CA GLU A 228 -24.31 -5.29 2.95
C GLU A 228 -23.40 -4.27 3.65
N ILE A 229 -22.10 -4.58 3.81
CA ILE A 229 -21.10 -3.65 4.40
C ILE A 229 -21.01 -2.37 3.56
N LEU A 230 -20.94 -2.51 2.24
CA LEU A 230 -20.83 -1.37 1.32
C LEU A 230 -22.13 -0.53 1.32
N ALA A 231 -23.29 -1.18 1.33
CA ALA A 231 -24.60 -0.49 1.33
C ALA A 231 -24.88 0.22 2.66
N THR A 232 -24.64 -0.45 3.79
CA THR A 232 -24.98 0.08 5.12
C THR A 232 -23.87 0.95 5.72
N ARG A 233 -22.62 0.79 5.25
CA ARG A 233 -21.42 1.44 5.80
C ARG A 233 -21.15 1.08 7.26
N ASP A 234 -21.73 -0.03 7.73
CA ASP A 234 -21.59 -0.45 9.13
C ASP A 234 -20.29 -1.22 9.35
N ARG A 235 -19.34 -0.59 10.02
CA ARG A 235 -18.04 -1.19 10.37
C ARG A 235 -18.17 -2.47 11.21
N ARG A 236 -19.26 -2.65 11.95
CA ARG A 236 -19.47 -3.83 12.81
C ARG A 236 -19.70 -5.11 12.02
N LEU A 237 -20.14 -4.99 10.76
CA LEU A 237 -20.37 -6.12 9.84
C LEU A 237 -19.08 -6.61 9.19
N ALA A 238 -18.04 -5.76 9.13
CA ALA A 238 -16.76 -6.08 8.54
C ALA A 238 -15.87 -6.87 9.52
N GLY A 239 -14.87 -7.57 8.98
CA GLY A 239 -13.87 -8.29 9.75
C GLY A 239 -13.01 -7.38 10.62
N GLN A 240 -12.23 -7.99 11.50
CA GLN A 240 -11.30 -7.26 12.37
C GLN A 240 -10.21 -6.56 11.56
N THR A 241 -9.63 -5.49 12.12
CA THR A 241 -8.43 -4.88 11.57
C THR A 241 -7.25 -5.80 11.81
N LEU A 242 -6.69 -6.41 10.77
CA LEU A 242 -5.54 -7.30 10.93
C LEU A 242 -4.28 -6.51 11.31
N PRO A 243 -3.30 -7.16 11.98
CA PRO A 243 -2.04 -6.54 12.38
C PRO A 243 -1.23 -5.96 11.20
N PRO A 244 -0.38 -4.94 11.43
CA PRO A 244 0.31 -4.22 10.35
C PRO A 244 1.40 -5.04 9.65
N GLN A 245 2.04 -6.01 10.32
CA GLN A 245 3.17 -6.76 9.80
C GLN A 245 2.87 -7.57 8.53
N GLY A 246 1.61 -7.91 8.25
CA GLY A 246 1.24 -8.54 6.99
C GLY A 246 1.15 -7.58 5.81
N LEU A 247 1.12 -6.26 6.07
CA LEU A 247 0.84 -5.24 5.06
C LEU A 247 2.12 -4.62 4.49
N CYS A 248 2.19 -4.54 3.15
CA CYS A 248 3.28 -3.93 2.42
C CYS A 248 2.75 -3.08 1.26
N LEU A 249 3.18 -1.81 1.18
CA LEU A 249 2.98 -0.97 0.00
C LEU A 249 3.92 -1.46 -1.11
N ARG A 250 3.33 -1.98 -2.20
CA ARG A 250 4.07 -2.62 -3.29
C ARG A 250 4.60 -1.63 -4.30
N TRP A 251 3.74 -0.73 -4.74
CA TRP A 251 4.08 0.31 -5.71
C TRP A 251 3.04 1.43 -5.72
N ILE A 252 3.44 2.56 -6.30
CA ILE A 252 2.60 3.70 -6.64
C ILE A 252 2.81 3.98 -8.11
N HIS A 253 1.74 4.09 -8.87
CA HIS A 253 1.77 4.25 -10.32
C HIS A 253 1.40 5.67 -10.72
N TYR A 254 2.16 6.22 -11.67
CA TYR A 254 2.05 7.60 -12.19
C TYR A 254 1.81 7.65 -13.71
N GLY A 255 1.66 6.49 -14.38
CA GLY A 255 1.41 6.43 -15.82
C GLY A 255 -0.04 6.78 -16.19
N ASP A 256 -0.35 6.81 -17.49
CA ASP A 256 -1.68 7.19 -17.99
C ASP A 256 -2.76 6.18 -17.65
N SER A 257 -2.41 4.89 -17.54
CA SER A 257 -3.33 3.83 -17.13
C SER A 257 -3.42 3.73 -15.60
N VAL A 258 -4.54 3.20 -15.08
CA VAL A 258 -4.72 2.94 -13.64
C VAL A 258 -3.97 1.70 -13.14
N LEU A 259 -3.59 0.79 -14.03
CA LEU A 259 -2.79 -0.40 -13.73
C LEU A 259 -1.49 -0.35 -14.52
N PRO A 260 -0.33 -0.63 -13.90
CA PRO A 260 0.93 -0.68 -14.62
C PRO A 260 0.91 -1.80 -15.68
N PRO A 261 1.71 -1.65 -16.77
CA PRO A 261 1.85 -2.70 -17.76
C PRO A 261 2.23 -4.04 -17.13
N GLY A 262 1.57 -5.13 -17.54
CA GLY A 262 1.87 -6.48 -17.04
C GLY A 262 1.28 -6.83 -15.68
N PHE A 263 0.46 -5.97 -15.05
CA PHE A 263 -0.22 -6.34 -13.81
C PHE A 263 -1.20 -7.50 -14.07
N PRO A 264 -1.10 -8.65 -13.35
CA PRO A 264 -1.85 -9.88 -13.65
C PRO A 264 -3.35 -9.81 -13.36
N GLY A 265 -3.83 -8.76 -12.71
CA GLY A 265 -5.19 -8.60 -12.21
C GLY A 265 -6.22 -8.01 -13.17
N ARG A 266 -6.05 -8.06 -14.49
CA ARG A 266 -7.10 -7.67 -15.44
C ARG A 266 -8.21 -8.73 -15.45
N HIS A 267 -9.24 -8.53 -14.62
CA HIS A 267 -10.48 -9.31 -14.74
C HIS A 267 -11.12 -9.04 -16.12
N PRO A 268 -11.63 -10.06 -16.84
CA PRO A 268 -12.21 -9.92 -18.20
C PRO A 268 -13.34 -8.89 -18.32
N ALA A 269 -13.98 -8.52 -17.20
CA ALA A 269 -15.11 -7.56 -17.16
C ALA A 269 -14.75 -6.10 -17.54
N HIS A 270 -13.48 -5.72 -17.59
CA HIS A 270 -13.07 -4.35 -18.00
C HIS A 270 -12.78 -4.17 -19.49
N ARG A 271 -13.16 -5.12 -20.36
CA ARG A 271 -12.99 -4.98 -21.82
C ARG A 271 -14.06 -4.16 -22.54
N SER A 272 -14.97 -3.52 -21.84
CA SER A 272 -16.07 -2.77 -22.47
C SER A 272 -16.04 -1.31 -22.06
N ASN A 273 -15.15 -0.50 -22.62
CA ASN A 273 -15.34 0.93 -22.92
C ASN A 273 -14.05 1.65 -23.36
N GLU A 274 -13.17 1.00 -24.10
CA GLU A 274 -12.22 1.76 -24.90
C GLU A 274 -12.89 2.06 -26.25
N PRO A 275 -13.05 3.34 -26.65
CA PRO A 275 -13.54 3.66 -27.99
C PRO A 275 -12.51 3.13 -28.98
N ARG A 276 -12.92 2.24 -29.87
CA ARG A 276 -12.13 1.82 -31.03
C ARG A 276 -11.86 3.06 -31.88
N LEU A 277 -10.62 3.50 -31.90
CA LEU A 277 -10.15 4.43 -32.92
C LEU A 277 -10.42 3.76 -34.26
N ARG A 278 -11.31 4.34 -35.05
CA ARG A 278 -11.60 3.90 -36.41
C ARG A 278 -10.35 4.16 -37.24
N ASP A 279 -9.79 3.09 -37.79
CA ASP A 279 -8.83 3.20 -38.88
C ASP A 279 -9.47 3.99 -40.01
N SER A 280 -8.86 5.11 -40.35
CA SER A 280 -9.22 5.84 -41.58
C SER A 280 -8.59 5.12 -42.75
N PRO A 281 -9.34 4.78 -43.82
CA PRO A 281 -8.77 4.19 -45.00
C PRO A 281 -8.02 5.24 -45.81
N SER A 282 -6.87 4.83 -46.30
CA SER A 282 -5.97 5.34 -47.37
C SER A 282 -6.31 6.63 -48.07
#